data_a75ea2934fa4f4febe36621bcc84f4c6
#
_entry.id   a75ea2934fa4f4febe36621bcc84f4c6
#
_cell.length_a   1.000
_cell.length_b   1.000
_cell.length_c   1.000
_cell.angle_alpha   90.00
_cell.angle_beta   90.00
_cell.angle_gamma   90.00
#
_symmetry.space_group_name_H-M   'P 1'
#
loop_
_entity.id
_entity.type
_entity.pdbx_description
1 polymer ?
#
loop_
_entity_poly.entity_id
_entity_poly.type
_entity_poly.pdbx_seq_one_letter_code
_entity_poly.pdbx_strand_id
1 'polypeptide(L)'
;EQSVSGSEDMGYTVALTGGIGSGKSTVADAFAQLGVKVIDADVIARQVVEPGTPALQAIVGHFGPQMITPDGTLNRRLLREKIFAHVEEKAWLNALLHPLIQQETRRQMQAATSPYLLWVVPLLVENRLSGQADRVLVVDVPKETQIERTMLRDKVSREHAEHILAAQATRQQRLAVADDVIENTGTPDAVASDVARLHEKYLTLASQAASQENS
;
A
#
# COMPACT_ATOMS: atom_id res chain seq x y z
N GLU A 1 17.12 -26.93 -4.14
CA GLU A 1 15.84 -26.90 -3.42
C GLU A 1 16.06 -26.36 -2.01
N GLN A 2 16.15 -25.06 -1.89
CA GLN A 2 16.07 -24.45 -0.57
C GLN A 2 14.88 -23.53 -0.58
N SER A 3 13.80 -24.00 0.00
CA SER A 3 12.72 -23.13 0.43
C SER A 3 13.30 -22.26 1.52
N VAL A 4 13.83 -21.12 1.16
CA VAL A 4 14.21 -20.14 2.14
C VAL A 4 12.90 -19.60 2.71
N SER A 5 12.56 -20.05 3.89
CA SER A 5 11.49 -19.45 4.66
C SER A 5 11.90 -18.04 5.01
N GLY A 6 11.70 -17.11 4.08
CA GLY A 6 12.00 -15.69 4.30
C GLY A 6 11.01 -15.00 5.24
N SER A 7 10.12 -15.76 5.89
CA SER A 7 9.11 -15.21 6.79
C SER A 7 9.60 -15.03 8.23
N GLU A 8 10.73 -15.64 8.61
CA GLU A 8 11.18 -15.66 10.00
C GLU A 8 11.74 -14.30 10.48
N ASP A 9 12.25 -13.45 9.56
CA ASP A 9 12.93 -12.21 9.91
C ASP A 9 12.09 -10.94 9.70
N MET A 10 10.85 -11.05 9.20
CA MET A 10 10.09 -9.86 8.83
C MET A 10 9.10 -9.36 9.88
N GLY A 11 9.00 -10.03 11.02
CA GLY A 11 8.09 -9.64 12.08
C GLY A 11 6.61 -9.82 11.72
N TYR A 12 5.74 -9.54 12.68
CA TYR A 12 4.28 -9.63 12.49
C TYR A 12 3.80 -8.47 11.63
N THR A 13 3.12 -8.77 10.53
CA THR A 13 2.73 -7.76 9.54
C THR A 13 1.21 -7.67 9.43
N VAL A 14 0.69 -6.47 9.66
CA VAL A 14 -0.72 -6.12 9.42
C VAL A 14 -0.79 -5.32 8.12
N ALA A 15 -1.49 -5.83 7.13
CA ALA A 15 -1.73 -5.09 5.89
C ALA A 15 -2.94 -4.17 6.07
N LEU A 16 -2.78 -2.91 5.72
CA LEU A 16 -3.86 -1.92 5.74
C LEU A 16 -4.27 -1.61 4.31
N THR A 17 -5.55 -1.78 4.03
CA THR A 17 -6.11 -1.44 2.72
C THR A 17 -7.46 -0.74 2.88
N GLY A 18 -7.99 -0.26 1.77
CA GLY A 18 -9.28 0.41 1.70
C GLY A 18 -9.42 1.04 0.33
N GLY A 19 -10.65 1.29 -0.09
CA GLY A 19 -10.90 1.94 -1.38
C GLY A 19 -10.49 3.40 -1.39
N ILE A 20 -10.46 3.99 -2.57
CA ILE A 20 -10.21 5.42 -2.73
C ILE A 20 -11.23 6.21 -1.89
N GLY A 21 -10.78 7.27 -1.23
CA GLY A 21 -11.64 8.08 -0.38
C GLY A 21 -12.02 7.46 0.96
N SER A 22 -11.41 6.33 1.36
CA SER A 22 -11.70 5.69 2.65
C SER A 22 -10.99 6.33 3.83
N GLY A 23 -9.91 7.09 3.59
CA GLY A 23 -9.12 7.74 4.65
C GLY A 23 -8.07 6.83 5.26
N LYS A 24 -7.47 5.94 4.48
CA LYS A 24 -6.39 5.06 4.92
C LYS A 24 -5.24 5.82 5.57
N SER A 25 -4.88 6.98 5.03
CA SER A 25 -3.77 7.81 5.53
C SER A 25 -3.98 8.22 6.98
N THR A 26 -5.19 8.63 7.33
CA THR A 26 -5.54 9.03 8.71
C THR A 26 -5.35 7.86 9.67
N VAL A 27 -5.80 6.67 9.27
CA VAL A 27 -5.66 5.45 10.07
C VAL A 27 -4.18 5.08 10.22
N ALA A 28 -3.42 5.10 9.13
CA ALA A 28 -1.99 4.80 9.15
C ALA A 28 -1.22 5.78 10.05
N ASP A 29 -1.53 7.07 9.98
CA ASP A 29 -0.91 8.09 10.81
C ASP A 29 -1.20 7.87 12.30
N ALA A 30 -2.41 7.43 12.63
CA ALA A 30 -2.78 7.12 14.01
C ALA A 30 -1.95 5.95 14.57
N PHE A 31 -1.71 4.91 13.79
CA PHE A 31 -0.82 3.82 14.18
C PHE A 31 0.63 4.30 14.32
N ALA A 32 1.09 5.13 13.41
CA ALA A 32 2.46 5.69 13.46
C ALA A 32 2.69 6.47 14.76
N GLN A 33 1.69 7.23 15.21
CA GLN A 33 1.77 7.98 16.47
C GLN A 33 1.90 7.07 17.68
N LEU A 34 1.46 5.83 17.59
CA LEU A 34 1.61 4.82 18.65
C LEU A 34 2.94 4.07 18.57
N GLY A 35 3.84 4.47 17.69
CA GLY A 35 5.16 3.88 17.55
C GLY A 35 5.25 2.70 16.58
N VAL A 36 4.19 2.45 15.81
CA VAL A 36 4.17 1.38 14.81
C VAL A 36 4.90 1.83 13.56
N LYS A 37 5.81 1.01 13.05
CA LYS A 37 6.47 1.30 11.77
C LYS A 37 5.46 1.11 10.65
N VAL A 38 5.26 2.16 9.87
CA VAL A 38 4.37 2.16 8.70
C VAL A 38 5.23 2.04 7.44
N ILE A 39 4.92 1.06 6.61
CA ILE A 39 5.57 0.84 5.33
C ILE A 39 4.49 0.99 4.27
N ASP A 40 4.63 2.03 3.44
CA ASP A 40 3.64 2.38 2.43
C ASP A 40 4.12 1.94 1.05
N ALA A 41 3.35 1.06 0.41
CA ALA A 41 3.70 0.50 -0.89
C ALA A 41 3.81 1.59 -1.98
N ASP A 42 2.97 2.62 -1.92
CA ASP A 42 3.03 3.74 -2.88
C ASP A 42 4.29 4.58 -2.71
N VAL A 43 4.72 4.77 -1.46
CA VAL A 43 5.97 5.50 -1.17
C VAL A 43 7.16 4.73 -1.70
N ILE A 44 7.20 3.41 -1.48
CA ILE A 44 8.27 2.56 -1.99
C ILE A 44 8.30 2.58 -3.52
N ALA A 45 7.15 2.49 -4.17
CA ALA A 45 7.06 2.54 -5.64
C ALA A 45 7.63 3.84 -6.20
N ARG A 46 7.51 4.96 -5.48
CA ARG A 46 8.13 6.24 -5.87
C ARG A 46 9.62 6.28 -5.57
N GLN A 47 10.04 5.73 -4.43
CA GLN A 47 11.45 5.73 -4.02
C GLN A 47 12.35 4.97 -4.99
N VAL A 48 11.88 3.86 -5.54
CA VAL A 48 12.70 3.02 -6.43
C VAL A 48 13.02 3.68 -7.76
N VAL A 49 12.31 4.76 -8.13
CA VAL A 49 12.54 5.51 -9.37
C VAL A 49 12.98 6.95 -9.14
N GLU A 50 13.47 7.27 -7.93
CA GLU A 50 14.01 8.59 -7.63
C GLU A 50 15.28 8.89 -8.44
N PRO A 51 15.65 10.17 -8.57
CA PRO A 51 16.88 10.55 -9.28
C PRO A 51 18.10 9.80 -8.75
N GLY A 52 18.93 9.32 -9.65
CA GLY A 52 20.15 8.57 -9.32
C GLY A 52 19.95 7.08 -9.11
N THR A 53 18.72 6.55 -9.22
CA THR A 53 18.47 5.12 -9.05
C THR A 53 18.73 4.35 -10.34
N PRO A 54 19.13 3.06 -10.24
CA PRO A 54 19.27 2.21 -11.41
C PRO A 54 17.97 2.05 -12.21
N ALA A 55 16.81 2.03 -11.52
CA ALA A 55 15.53 1.90 -12.19
C ALA A 55 15.21 3.10 -13.08
N LEU A 56 15.44 4.32 -12.58
CA LEU A 56 15.24 5.52 -13.39
C LEU A 56 16.18 5.53 -14.60
N GLN A 57 17.43 5.15 -14.42
CA GLN A 57 18.40 5.04 -15.52
C GLN A 57 17.93 4.02 -16.57
N ALA A 58 17.38 2.88 -16.14
CA ALA A 58 16.85 1.87 -17.06
C ALA A 58 15.64 2.39 -17.85
N ILE A 59 14.76 3.14 -17.19
CA ILE A 59 13.59 3.76 -17.83
C ILE A 59 14.04 4.76 -18.91
N VAL A 60 15.02 5.60 -18.58
CA VAL A 60 15.59 6.57 -19.55
C VAL A 60 16.24 5.85 -20.72
N GLY A 61 16.99 4.78 -20.45
CA GLY A 61 17.63 4.00 -21.51
C GLY A 61 16.63 3.32 -22.45
N HIS A 62 15.49 2.91 -21.92
CA HIS A 62 14.46 2.21 -22.70
C HIS A 62 13.54 3.16 -23.48
N PHE A 63 13.08 4.24 -22.85
CA PHE A 63 12.08 5.16 -23.42
C PHE A 63 12.67 6.47 -23.94
N GLY A 64 13.89 6.83 -23.52
CA GLY A 64 14.57 8.04 -23.97
C GLY A 64 14.71 9.11 -22.88
N PRO A 65 15.56 10.13 -23.14
CA PRO A 65 15.86 11.18 -22.14
C PRO A 65 14.68 12.08 -21.77
N GLN A 66 13.62 12.10 -22.57
CA GLN A 66 12.41 12.86 -22.28
C GLN A 66 11.67 12.32 -21.02
N MET A 67 12.05 11.15 -20.53
CA MET A 67 11.49 10.58 -19.30
C MET A 67 11.90 11.32 -18.05
N ILE A 68 12.90 12.19 -18.14
CA ILE A 68 13.32 13.03 -17.01
C ILE A 68 12.82 14.44 -17.23
N THR A 69 12.14 15.00 -16.21
CA THR A 69 11.68 16.39 -16.21
C THR A 69 12.86 17.35 -16.00
N PRO A 70 12.69 18.68 -16.22
CA PRO A 70 13.76 19.64 -15.99
C PRO A 70 14.33 19.66 -14.57
N ASP A 71 13.55 19.22 -13.57
CA ASP A 71 14.00 19.13 -12.17
C ASP A 71 14.74 17.79 -11.87
N GLY A 72 14.90 16.92 -12.85
CA GLY A 72 15.64 15.67 -12.70
C GLY A 72 14.80 14.47 -12.25
N THR A 73 13.49 14.63 -12.06
CA THR A 73 12.60 13.55 -11.63
C THR A 73 11.96 12.84 -12.82
N LEU A 74 11.38 11.65 -12.54
CA LEU A 74 10.66 10.88 -13.55
C LEU A 74 9.42 11.65 -14.06
N ASN A 75 9.28 11.72 -15.38
CA ASN A 75 8.10 12.24 -16.02
C ASN A 75 6.98 11.18 -15.99
N ARG A 76 6.21 11.16 -14.90
CA ARG A 76 5.21 10.13 -14.65
C ARG A 76 4.07 10.15 -15.65
N ARG A 77 3.68 11.34 -16.12
CA ARG A 77 2.62 11.47 -17.13
C ARG A 77 3.03 10.83 -18.43
N LEU A 78 4.24 11.13 -18.89
CA LEU A 78 4.75 10.56 -20.15
C LEU A 78 4.91 9.03 -20.04
N LEU A 79 5.39 8.54 -18.90
CA LEU A 79 5.52 7.10 -18.68
C LEU A 79 4.14 6.42 -18.72
N ARG A 80 3.14 6.99 -18.08
CA ARG A 80 1.76 6.45 -18.12
C ARG A 80 1.24 6.39 -19.54
N GLU A 81 1.49 7.41 -20.36
CA GLU A 81 1.10 7.42 -21.77
C GLU A 81 1.76 6.29 -22.54
N LYS A 82 3.06 6.07 -22.32
CA LYS A 82 3.82 5.01 -22.99
C LYS A 82 3.32 3.62 -22.65
N ILE A 83 3.06 3.35 -21.38
CA ILE A 83 2.59 2.02 -20.94
C ILE A 83 1.12 1.78 -21.25
N PHE A 84 0.30 2.84 -21.28
CA PHE A 84 -1.12 2.71 -21.60
C PHE A 84 -1.33 2.29 -23.06
N ALA A 85 -0.50 2.81 -23.96
CA ALA A 85 -0.63 2.54 -25.39
C ALA A 85 -0.09 1.17 -25.81
N HIS A 86 0.82 0.57 -25.02
CA HIS A 86 1.55 -0.64 -25.40
C HIS A 86 1.65 -1.65 -24.27
N VAL A 87 1.02 -2.81 -24.43
CA VAL A 87 1.04 -3.90 -23.44
C VAL A 87 2.47 -4.40 -23.15
N GLU A 88 3.30 -4.48 -24.18
CA GLU A 88 4.70 -4.94 -24.02
C GLU A 88 5.51 -3.98 -23.15
N GLU A 89 5.23 -2.68 -23.26
CA GLU A 89 5.94 -1.66 -22.49
C GLU A 89 5.54 -1.72 -21.03
N LYS A 90 4.25 -1.97 -20.75
CA LYS A 90 3.77 -2.19 -19.40
C LYS A 90 4.42 -3.43 -18.78
N ALA A 91 4.52 -4.52 -19.52
CA ALA A 91 5.16 -5.75 -19.09
C ALA A 91 6.64 -5.55 -18.77
N TRP A 92 7.35 -4.79 -19.63
CA TRP A 92 8.75 -4.46 -19.41
C TRP A 92 8.94 -3.68 -18.11
N LEU A 93 8.12 -2.65 -17.90
CA LEU A 93 8.20 -1.82 -16.71
C LEU A 93 7.91 -2.62 -15.43
N ASN A 94 6.88 -3.47 -15.46
CA ASN A 94 6.54 -4.32 -14.32
C ASN A 94 7.67 -5.31 -13.99
N ALA A 95 8.29 -5.89 -15.01
CA ALA A 95 9.42 -6.80 -14.81
C ALA A 95 10.64 -6.08 -14.21
N LEU A 96 10.83 -4.80 -14.54
CA LEU A 96 11.88 -3.98 -13.94
C LEU A 96 11.57 -3.63 -12.49
N LEU A 97 10.36 -3.15 -12.22
CA LEU A 97 10.03 -2.55 -10.93
C LEU A 97 9.62 -3.54 -9.86
N HIS A 98 8.94 -4.64 -10.19
CA HIS A 98 8.45 -5.60 -9.19
C HIS A 98 9.57 -6.13 -8.28
N PRO A 99 10.70 -6.63 -8.80
CA PRO A 99 11.78 -7.13 -7.94
C PRO A 99 12.35 -6.04 -7.04
N LEU A 100 12.49 -4.82 -7.56
CA LEU A 100 13.05 -3.70 -6.81
C LEU A 100 12.12 -3.26 -5.68
N ILE A 101 10.82 -3.21 -5.94
CA ILE A 101 9.80 -2.87 -4.95
C ILE A 101 9.75 -3.95 -3.86
N GLN A 102 9.76 -5.23 -4.24
CA GLN A 102 9.77 -6.33 -3.29
C GLN A 102 11.01 -6.30 -2.40
N GLN A 103 12.17 -6.07 -2.99
CA GLN A 103 13.44 -6.00 -2.27
C GLN A 103 13.45 -4.85 -1.26
N GLU A 104 13.01 -3.67 -1.67
CA GLU A 104 12.97 -2.49 -0.78
C GLU A 104 11.93 -2.66 0.33
N THR A 105 10.77 -3.25 0.00
CA THR A 105 9.75 -3.56 1.00
C THR A 105 10.31 -4.49 2.06
N ARG A 106 10.96 -5.56 1.64
CA ARG A 106 11.55 -6.55 2.55
C ARG A 106 12.65 -5.92 3.40
N ARG A 107 13.49 -5.08 2.81
CA ARG A 107 14.55 -4.37 3.52
C ARG A 107 13.97 -3.50 4.64
N GLN A 108 12.92 -2.73 4.35
CA GLN A 108 12.28 -1.88 5.35
C GLN A 108 11.59 -2.70 6.44
N MET A 109 10.97 -3.81 6.07
CA MET A 109 10.35 -4.71 7.05
C MET A 109 11.38 -5.32 8.01
N GLN A 110 12.50 -5.76 7.49
CA GLN A 110 13.59 -6.34 8.29
C GLN A 110 14.25 -5.30 9.21
N ALA A 111 14.33 -4.06 8.77
CA ALA A 111 14.92 -2.97 9.55
C ALA A 111 14.01 -2.44 10.66
N ALA A 112 12.73 -2.77 10.63
CA ALA A 112 11.77 -2.25 11.58
C ALA A 112 11.96 -2.87 12.96
N THR A 113 11.81 -2.04 14.01
CA THR A 113 12.01 -2.44 15.40
C THR A 113 10.71 -2.44 16.22
N SER A 114 9.59 -2.01 15.64
CA SER A 114 8.31 -2.04 16.34
C SER A 114 7.81 -3.50 16.50
N PRO A 115 6.97 -3.78 17.51
CA PRO A 115 6.48 -5.15 17.76
C PRO A 115 5.74 -5.77 16.60
N TYR A 116 5.09 -4.95 15.78
CA TYR A 116 4.47 -5.35 14.54
C TYR A 116 4.61 -4.20 13.53
N LEU A 117 4.33 -4.50 12.26
CA LEU A 117 4.43 -3.56 11.15
C LEU A 117 3.03 -3.27 10.58
N LEU A 118 2.82 -2.05 10.11
CA LEU A 118 1.65 -1.72 9.30
C LEU A 118 2.10 -1.52 7.85
N TRP A 119 1.65 -2.39 6.98
CA TRP A 119 1.98 -2.36 5.55
C TRP A 119 0.77 -1.81 4.79
N VAL A 120 0.89 -0.59 4.29
CA VAL A 120 -0.21 0.09 3.59
C VAL A 120 -0.17 -0.29 2.12
N VAL A 121 -1.20 -1.01 1.65
CA VAL A 121 -1.28 -1.53 0.29
C VAL A 121 -2.65 -1.20 -0.30
N PRO A 122 -2.78 -0.08 -1.04
CA PRO A 122 -4.08 0.31 -1.62
C PRO A 122 -4.68 -0.75 -2.54
N LEU A 123 -3.85 -1.46 -3.32
CA LEU A 123 -4.30 -2.48 -4.27
C LEU A 123 -4.08 -3.90 -3.75
N LEU A 124 -4.29 -4.12 -2.46
CA LEU A 124 -4.07 -5.42 -1.80
C LEU A 124 -4.89 -6.53 -2.45
N VAL A 125 -6.17 -6.31 -2.65
CA VAL A 125 -7.09 -7.29 -3.21
C VAL A 125 -6.84 -7.47 -4.71
N GLU A 126 -6.72 -6.35 -5.42
CA GLU A 126 -6.51 -6.35 -6.88
C GLU A 126 -5.23 -7.11 -7.26
N ASN A 127 -4.18 -6.99 -6.47
CA ASN A 127 -2.90 -7.64 -6.70
C ASN A 127 -2.73 -8.96 -5.94
N ARG A 128 -3.77 -9.44 -5.27
CA ARG A 128 -3.80 -10.73 -4.54
C ARG A 128 -2.68 -10.85 -3.51
N LEU A 129 -2.47 -9.80 -2.73
CA LEU A 129 -1.37 -9.72 -1.76
C LEU A 129 -1.80 -10.05 -0.33
N SER A 130 -3.07 -10.36 -0.07
CA SER A 130 -3.58 -10.60 1.28
C SER A 130 -2.85 -11.74 2.00
N GLY A 131 -2.43 -12.77 1.26
CA GLY A 131 -1.68 -13.90 1.82
C GLY A 131 -0.26 -13.58 2.26
N GLN A 132 0.25 -12.40 1.93
CA GLN A 132 1.60 -11.97 2.32
C GLN A 132 1.65 -11.24 3.67
N ALA A 133 0.50 -11.01 4.28
CA ALA A 133 0.38 -10.41 5.59
C ALA A 133 -0.14 -11.43 6.60
N ASP A 134 0.21 -11.23 7.86
CA ASP A 134 -0.32 -12.06 8.95
C ASP A 134 -1.75 -11.72 9.28
N ARG A 135 -2.15 -10.46 9.01
CA ARG A 135 -3.49 -9.98 9.27
C ARG A 135 -3.84 -8.85 8.31
N VAL A 136 -5.13 -8.72 7.98
CA VAL A 136 -5.61 -7.69 7.06
C VAL A 136 -6.60 -6.79 7.78
N LEU A 137 -6.30 -5.50 7.77
CA LEU A 137 -7.18 -4.44 8.29
C LEU A 137 -7.72 -3.63 7.11
N VAL A 138 -9.04 -3.56 7.02
CA VAL A 138 -9.72 -2.79 5.95
C VAL A 138 -10.33 -1.53 6.56
N VAL A 139 -10.03 -0.39 5.95
CA VAL A 139 -10.74 0.86 6.25
C VAL A 139 -11.94 0.93 5.33
N ASP A 140 -13.12 0.90 5.91
CA ASP A 140 -14.39 0.81 5.19
C ASP A 140 -15.20 2.10 5.34
N VAL A 141 -15.78 2.52 4.23
CA VAL A 141 -16.78 3.61 4.21
C VAL A 141 -17.83 3.26 3.15
N PRO A 142 -19.06 3.80 3.28
CA PRO A 142 -20.06 3.61 2.25
C PRO A 142 -19.59 4.17 0.90
N LYS A 143 -20.05 3.57 -0.18
CA LYS A 143 -19.71 3.98 -1.54
C LYS A 143 -19.96 5.47 -1.77
N GLU A 144 -21.08 5.99 -1.27
CA GLU A 144 -21.42 7.41 -1.41
C GLU A 144 -20.39 8.31 -0.76
N THR A 145 -19.89 7.93 0.41
CA THR A 145 -18.83 8.67 1.12
C THR A 145 -17.51 8.65 0.31
N GLN A 146 -17.17 7.50 -0.30
CA GLN A 146 -16.01 7.41 -1.17
C GLN A 146 -16.10 8.38 -2.35
N ILE A 147 -17.28 8.44 -2.98
CA ILE A 147 -17.55 9.32 -4.11
C ILE A 147 -17.39 10.78 -3.71
N GLU A 148 -18.03 11.20 -2.62
CA GLU A 148 -17.98 12.58 -2.12
C GLU A 148 -16.55 12.99 -1.79
N ARG A 149 -15.81 12.16 -1.06
CA ARG A 149 -14.42 12.44 -0.69
C ARG A 149 -13.50 12.52 -1.90
N THR A 150 -13.70 11.64 -2.88
CA THR A 150 -12.92 11.63 -4.12
C THR A 150 -13.17 12.90 -4.94
N MET A 151 -14.44 13.30 -5.06
CA MET A 151 -14.80 14.54 -5.76
C MET A 151 -14.13 15.76 -5.15
N LEU A 152 -14.12 15.87 -3.81
CA LEU A 152 -13.53 17.00 -3.09
C LEU A 152 -12.01 17.01 -3.20
N ARG A 153 -11.36 15.87 -3.00
CA ARG A 153 -9.90 15.79 -2.99
C ARG A 153 -9.31 16.02 -4.38
N ASP A 154 -9.88 15.35 -5.38
CA ASP A 154 -9.31 15.33 -6.73
C ASP A 154 -9.96 16.36 -7.65
N LYS A 155 -10.98 17.07 -7.17
CA LYS A 155 -11.72 18.11 -7.94
C LYS A 155 -12.26 17.54 -9.26
N VAL A 156 -12.89 16.38 -9.17
CA VAL A 156 -13.48 15.68 -10.31
C VAL A 156 -14.98 15.63 -10.19
N SER A 157 -15.67 15.33 -11.30
CA SER A 157 -17.11 15.16 -11.33
C SER A 157 -17.50 13.85 -10.62
N ARG A 158 -18.78 13.75 -10.26
CA ARG A 158 -19.35 12.53 -9.70
C ARG A 158 -19.15 11.34 -10.65
N GLU A 159 -19.42 11.53 -11.93
CA GLU A 159 -19.26 10.49 -12.95
C GLU A 159 -17.81 9.97 -13.01
N HIS A 160 -16.84 10.90 -12.96
CA HIS A 160 -15.44 10.54 -12.97
C HIS A 160 -15.05 9.77 -11.69
N ALA A 161 -15.54 10.22 -10.53
CA ALA A 161 -15.31 9.54 -9.25
C ALA A 161 -15.88 8.11 -9.27
N GLU A 162 -17.11 7.94 -9.79
CA GLU A 162 -17.73 6.62 -9.93
C GLU A 162 -16.92 5.71 -10.85
N HIS A 163 -16.36 6.27 -11.91
CA HIS A 163 -15.51 5.53 -12.85
C HIS A 163 -14.22 5.05 -12.18
N ILE A 164 -13.60 5.89 -11.35
CA ILE A 164 -12.41 5.51 -10.57
C ILE A 164 -12.74 4.37 -9.61
N LEU A 165 -13.85 4.45 -8.90
CA LEU A 165 -14.26 3.40 -7.96
C LEU A 165 -14.53 2.08 -8.69
N ALA A 166 -15.14 2.14 -9.87
CA ALA A 166 -15.47 0.94 -10.66
C ALA A 166 -14.21 0.19 -11.13
N ALA A 167 -13.08 0.87 -11.24
CA ALA A 167 -11.82 0.25 -11.64
C ALA A 167 -11.11 -0.47 -10.48
N GLN A 168 -11.55 -0.23 -9.25
CA GLN A 168 -10.98 -0.88 -8.06
C GLN A 168 -11.82 -2.10 -7.65
N ALA A 169 -11.29 -2.90 -6.73
CA ALA A 169 -12.04 -3.98 -6.11
C ALA A 169 -13.30 -3.44 -5.44
N THR A 170 -14.34 -4.25 -5.37
CA THR A 170 -15.58 -3.87 -4.70
C THR A 170 -15.39 -3.88 -3.18
N ARG A 171 -16.28 -3.16 -2.48
CA ARG A 171 -16.34 -3.20 -1.02
C ARG A 171 -16.46 -4.64 -0.51
N GLN A 172 -17.29 -5.45 -1.14
CA GLN A 172 -17.49 -6.86 -0.77
C GLN A 172 -16.20 -7.67 -0.91
N GLN A 173 -15.45 -7.46 -1.98
CA GLN A 173 -14.18 -8.15 -2.19
C GLN A 173 -13.16 -7.77 -1.13
N ARG A 174 -13.11 -6.50 -0.73
CA ARG A 174 -12.21 -6.06 0.35
C ARG A 174 -12.61 -6.65 1.69
N LEU A 175 -13.90 -6.62 2.02
CA LEU A 175 -14.39 -7.15 3.29
C LEU A 175 -14.21 -8.66 3.38
N ALA A 176 -14.23 -9.37 2.25
CA ALA A 176 -14.02 -10.81 2.23
C ALA A 176 -12.63 -11.23 2.71
N VAL A 177 -11.60 -10.40 2.54
CA VAL A 177 -10.24 -10.68 3.01
C VAL A 177 -9.91 -10.04 4.35
N ALA A 178 -10.82 -9.26 4.91
CA ALA A 178 -10.58 -8.51 6.14
C ALA A 178 -10.63 -9.41 7.38
N ASP A 179 -9.60 -9.31 8.21
CA ASP A 179 -9.63 -9.85 9.57
C ASP A 179 -10.23 -8.84 10.54
N ASP A 180 -9.97 -7.56 10.31
CA ASP A 180 -10.47 -6.43 11.10
C ASP A 180 -10.95 -5.33 10.17
N VAL A 181 -11.91 -4.54 10.64
CA VAL A 181 -12.49 -3.43 9.86
C VAL A 181 -12.57 -2.19 10.75
N ILE A 182 -12.14 -1.05 10.21
CA ILE A 182 -12.41 0.26 10.79
C ILE A 182 -13.39 0.98 9.89
N GLU A 183 -14.53 1.38 10.42
CA GLU A 183 -15.47 2.25 9.71
C GLU A 183 -15.07 3.70 9.92
N ASN A 184 -14.68 4.39 8.84
CA ASN A 184 -14.19 5.77 8.94
C ASN A 184 -15.28 6.75 8.49
N THR A 185 -16.45 6.66 9.13
CA THR A 185 -17.61 7.53 8.86
C THR A 185 -17.90 8.50 9.99
N GLY A 186 -17.24 8.33 11.13
CA GLY A 186 -17.47 9.13 12.32
C GLY A 186 -16.45 10.24 12.52
N THR A 187 -16.29 10.65 13.77
CA THR A 187 -15.33 11.67 14.17
C THR A 187 -13.91 11.13 14.17
N PRO A 188 -12.88 12.01 14.12
CA PRO A 188 -11.50 11.58 14.32
C PRO A 188 -11.26 10.85 15.65
N ASP A 189 -11.99 11.22 16.70
CA ASP A 189 -11.89 10.56 18.01
C ASP A 189 -12.35 9.11 17.96
N ALA A 190 -13.39 8.82 17.18
CA ALA A 190 -13.88 7.45 16.98
C ALA A 190 -12.83 6.59 16.27
N VAL A 191 -12.17 7.13 15.27
CA VAL A 191 -11.08 6.44 14.56
C VAL A 191 -9.91 6.19 15.50
N ALA A 192 -9.51 7.18 16.29
CA ALA A 192 -8.43 7.05 17.27
C ALA A 192 -8.72 5.96 18.30
N SER A 193 -9.97 5.87 18.75
CA SER A 193 -10.41 4.83 19.69
C SER A 193 -10.32 3.43 19.07
N ASP A 194 -10.78 3.27 17.83
CA ASP A 194 -10.67 2.00 17.10
C ASP A 194 -9.23 1.59 16.87
N VAL A 195 -8.38 2.54 16.52
CA VAL A 195 -6.94 2.29 16.31
C VAL A 195 -6.29 1.85 17.61
N ALA A 196 -6.59 2.52 18.74
CA ALA A 196 -6.03 2.15 20.04
C ALA A 196 -6.43 0.73 20.45
N ARG A 197 -7.68 0.35 20.22
CA ARG A 197 -8.18 -1.00 20.50
C ARG A 197 -7.49 -2.05 19.64
N LEU A 198 -7.35 -1.79 18.35
CA LEU A 198 -6.67 -2.70 17.44
C LEU A 198 -5.17 -2.77 17.70
N HIS A 199 -4.56 -1.67 18.11
CA HIS A 199 -3.15 -1.64 18.50
C HIS A 199 -2.87 -2.65 19.62
N GLU A 200 -3.69 -2.63 20.67
CA GLU A 200 -3.56 -3.60 21.77
C GLU A 200 -3.73 -5.04 21.29
N LYS A 201 -4.70 -5.28 20.42
CA LYS A 201 -4.92 -6.59 19.81
C LYS A 201 -3.69 -7.05 19.02
N TYR A 202 -3.11 -6.17 18.21
CA TYR A 202 -1.96 -6.51 17.37
C TYR A 202 -0.69 -6.73 18.19
N LEU A 203 -0.51 -5.98 19.27
CA LEU A 203 0.59 -6.24 20.21
C LEU A 203 0.48 -7.65 20.80
N THR A 204 -0.71 -8.07 21.18
CA THR A 204 -0.96 -9.42 21.70
C THR A 204 -0.69 -10.49 20.64
N LEU A 205 -1.22 -10.30 19.43
CA LEU A 205 -1.03 -11.25 18.33
C LEU A 205 0.44 -11.38 17.94
N ALA A 206 1.17 -10.27 17.89
CA ALA A 206 2.59 -10.26 17.57
C ALA A 206 3.40 -11.00 18.64
N SER A 207 3.06 -10.79 19.91
CA SER A 207 3.68 -11.48 21.05
C SER A 207 3.44 -12.99 21.01
N GLN A 208 2.21 -13.41 20.68
CA GLN A 208 1.86 -14.82 20.53
C GLN A 208 2.61 -15.48 19.37
N ALA A 209 2.74 -14.77 18.25
CA ALA A 209 3.48 -15.29 17.10
C ALA A 209 4.95 -15.47 17.42
N ALA A 210 5.58 -14.53 18.13
CA ALA A 210 6.96 -14.61 18.57
C ALA A 210 7.19 -15.80 19.52
N SER A 211 6.24 -16.06 20.42
CA SER A 211 6.30 -17.19 21.35
C SER A 211 6.22 -18.53 20.63
N GLN A 212 5.44 -18.62 19.55
CA GLN A 212 5.30 -19.84 18.76
C GLN A 212 6.57 -20.15 17.97
N GLU A 213 7.30 -19.13 17.52
CA GLU A 213 8.54 -19.31 16.78
C GLU A 213 9.68 -19.83 17.67
N ASN A 214 9.61 -19.56 18.98
CA ASN A 214 10.64 -19.93 19.95
C ASN A 214 10.37 -21.28 20.64
N SER A 215 9.33 -22.00 20.25
CA SER A 215 9.00 -23.29 20.87
C SER A 215 9.41 -24.48 20.01
#